data_6d2a935517b3218df73ad80970d9dc2f
#
_entry.id   6d2a935517b3218df73ad80970d9dc2f
#
_cell.length_a   1.000
_cell.length_b   1.000
_cell.length_c   1.000
_cell.angle_alpha   90.00
_cell.angle_beta   90.00
_cell.angle_gamma   90.00
#
_symmetry.space_group_name_H-M   'P 1'
#
loop_
_entity.id
_entity.type
_entity.pdbx_description
1 polymer ?
#
loop_
_entity_poly.entity_id
_entity_poly.type
_entity_poly.pdbx_seq_one_letter_code
_entity_poly.pdbx_strand_id
1 'polypeptide(L)'
;MIKSKKIAGLLFAFALFSTASVFAQTQQLPQQQQQAVEVDVSDEELSKFADAYQRIRMVNQKAQQQMAKKVEDSGFDIKRFNEIHQASLDPNTESDATAEEKKKHKAVIAEIESMQGKFQKEMEGAIEEQGLDVARYEKIAMALQTDTELQQRLQKLMQG
;
A
#
# COMPACT_ATOMS: atom_id res chain seq x y z
N MET A 1 21.97 -7.05 -27.06
CA MET A 1 22.26 -6.86 -25.62
C MET A 1 21.17 -6.01 -25.01
N ILE A 2 20.15 -6.65 -24.43
CA ILE A 2 18.99 -5.97 -23.83
C ILE A 2 19.32 -5.81 -22.34
N LYS A 3 19.53 -4.56 -21.91
CA LYS A 3 19.72 -4.23 -20.50
C LYS A 3 18.37 -4.29 -19.80
N SER A 4 18.13 -5.35 -19.06
CA SER A 4 17.00 -5.45 -18.13
C SER A 4 17.15 -4.40 -17.03
N LYS A 5 16.35 -3.34 -17.08
CA LYS A 5 16.15 -2.46 -15.93
C LYS A 5 15.38 -3.25 -14.90
N LYS A 6 16.04 -3.62 -13.81
CA LYS A 6 15.41 -4.17 -12.62
C LYS A 6 14.59 -3.05 -11.99
N ILE A 7 13.29 -3.06 -12.23
CA ILE A 7 12.34 -2.25 -11.50
C ILE A 7 12.28 -2.87 -10.11
N ALA A 8 12.82 -2.15 -9.13
CA ALA A 8 12.66 -2.49 -7.73
C ALA A 8 11.16 -2.39 -7.41
N GLY A 9 10.54 -3.54 -7.16
CA GLY A 9 9.11 -3.61 -6.91
C GLY A 9 8.77 -2.83 -5.65
N LEU A 10 7.87 -1.88 -5.81
CA LEU A 10 7.21 -1.17 -4.72
C LEU A 10 6.39 -2.20 -3.94
N LEU A 11 6.96 -2.72 -2.84
CA LEU A 11 6.22 -3.58 -1.92
C LEU A 11 5.27 -2.69 -1.12
N PHE A 12 4.12 -2.37 -1.71
CA PHE A 12 2.98 -1.90 -0.95
C PHE A 12 2.45 -3.07 -0.13
N ALA A 13 2.93 -3.19 1.11
CA ALA A 13 2.32 -4.07 2.09
C ALA A 13 0.91 -3.54 2.37
N PHE A 14 -0.10 -4.13 1.74
CA PHE A 14 -1.48 -4.00 2.14
C PHE A 14 -1.61 -4.64 3.52
N ALA A 15 -1.44 -3.86 4.57
CA ALA A 15 -1.85 -4.25 5.91
C ALA A 15 -3.37 -4.31 5.94
N LEU A 16 -3.93 -5.48 5.70
CA LEU A 16 -5.31 -5.79 6.03
C LEU A 16 -5.48 -5.61 7.54
N PHE A 17 -6.44 -4.80 7.91
CA PHE A 17 -6.81 -4.42 9.26
C PHE A 17 -6.73 -5.60 10.23
N SER A 18 -5.70 -5.60 11.08
CA SER A 18 -5.66 -6.42 12.29
C SER A 18 -5.59 -5.48 13.47
N THR A 19 -6.73 -5.20 14.09
CA THR A 19 -6.77 -4.69 15.46
C THR A 19 -6.44 -5.83 16.40
N ALA A 20 -5.17 -6.06 16.64
CA ALA A 20 -4.71 -6.90 17.74
C ALA A 20 -3.98 -6.01 18.74
N SER A 21 -4.62 -5.80 19.88
CA SER A 21 -3.96 -5.27 21.07
C SER A 21 -2.88 -6.25 21.49
N VAL A 22 -1.62 -5.90 21.31
CA VAL A 22 -0.50 -6.68 21.82
C VAL A 22 0.19 -5.91 22.93
N PHE A 23 0.18 -6.51 24.08
CA PHE A 23 0.95 -6.19 25.27
C PHE A 23 2.45 -6.04 24.95
N ALA A 24 3.04 -5.04 25.57
CA ALA A 24 4.45 -4.69 25.49
C ALA A 24 5.38 -5.86 25.78
N GLN A 25 6.27 -6.15 24.83
CA GLN A 25 7.56 -6.77 25.12
C GLN A 25 8.61 -6.03 24.30
N THR A 26 9.36 -5.19 24.99
CA THR A 26 10.51 -4.43 24.48
C THR A 26 11.62 -5.39 24.07
N GLN A 27 11.61 -5.79 22.80
CA GLN A 27 12.83 -6.24 22.13
C GLN A 27 13.39 -5.06 21.35
N GLN A 28 14.54 -4.55 21.80
CA GLN A 28 15.35 -3.60 21.07
C GLN A 28 15.75 -4.23 19.73
N LEU A 29 14.99 -3.86 18.68
CA LEU A 29 15.46 -4.00 17.31
C LEU A 29 16.67 -3.07 17.13
N PRO A 30 17.74 -3.49 16.44
CA PRO A 30 18.83 -2.59 16.11
C PRO A 30 18.21 -1.40 15.32
N GLN A 31 18.36 -0.20 15.85
CA GLN A 31 18.13 1.03 15.10
C GLN A 31 19.12 1.01 13.93
N GLN A 32 18.67 0.55 12.77
CA GLN A 32 19.29 0.99 11.54
C GLN A 32 19.12 2.51 11.52
N GLN A 33 20.22 3.21 11.71
CA GLN A 33 20.33 4.63 11.46
C GLN A 33 19.83 4.86 10.02
N GLN A 34 18.55 5.21 9.89
CA GLN A 34 18.03 5.80 8.68
C GLN A 34 18.78 7.12 8.53
N GLN A 35 19.79 7.10 7.67
CA GLN A 35 20.44 8.34 7.23
C GLN A 35 19.33 9.24 6.74
N ALA A 36 19.16 10.37 7.40
CA ALA A 36 18.24 11.39 6.96
C ALA A 36 18.59 11.73 5.50
N VAL A 37 17.72 11.39 4.59
CA VAL A 37 17.88 11.74 3.19
C VAL A 37 17.52 13.22 3.11
N GLU A 38 18.53 14.07 3.19
CA GLU A 38 18.36 15.50 3.00
C GLU A 38 17.99 15.71 1.53
N VAL A 39 16.71 15.94 1.27
CA VAL A 39 16.16 16.18 -0.06
C VAL A 39 15.68 17.62 -0.08
N ASP A 40 16.34 18.45 -0.89
CA ASP A 40 15.83 19.80 -1.17
C ASP A 40 14.52 19.66 -1.95
N VAL A 41 13.40 20.10 -1.34
CA VAL A 41 12.05 20.05 -1.90
C VAL A 41 11.49 21.47 -1.95
N SER A 42 11.24 21.96 -3.16
CA SER A 42 10.60 23.27 -3.35
C SER A 42 9.13 23.23 -2.92
N ASP A 43 8.54 24.39 -2.64
CA ASP A 43 7.11 24.49 -2.30
C ASP A 43 6.22 24.04 -3.48
N GLU A 44 6.66 24.27 -4.72
CA GLU A 44 5.97 23.80 -5.92
C GLU A 44 5.96 22.26 -5.99
N GLU A 45 7.10 21.61 -5.74
CA GLU A 45 7.16 20.14 -5.71
C GLU A 45 6.36 19.58 -4.54
N LEU A 46 6.38 20.23 -3.40
CA LEU A 46 5.61 19.80 -2.23
C LEU A 46 4.10 19.93 -2.48
N SER A 47 3.65 20.94 -3.22
CA SER A 47 2.26 21.08 -3.67
C SER A 47 1.88 19.94 -4.62
N LYS A 48 2.71 19.66 -5.63
CA LYS A 48 2.51 18.53 -6.55
C LYS A 48 2.44 17.19 -5.81
N PHE A 49 3.30 17.03 -4.81
CA PHE A 49 3.28 15.84 -3.94
C PHE A 49 1.95 15.73 -3.18
N ALA A 50 1.47 16.84 -2.59
CA ALA A 50 0.20 16.86 -1.86
C ALA A 50 -0.98 16.47 -2.75
N ASP A 51 -1.04 17.01 -3.97
CA ASP A 51 -2.09 16.69 -4.95
C ASP A 51 -2.02 15.22 -5.40
N ALA A 52 -0.82 14.71 -5.69
CA ALA A 52 -0.61 13.30 -6.01
C ALA A 52 -1.03 12.39 -4.84
N TYR A 53 -0.67 12.75 -3.61
CA TYR A 53 -1.04 12.00 -2.41
C TYR A 53 -2.56 11.91 -2.22
N GLN A 54 -3.28 13.01 -2.44
CA GLN A 54 -4.76 13.01 -2.35
C GLN A 54 -5.37 12.07 -3.42
N ARG A 55 -4.86 12.10 -4.65
CA ARG A 55 -5.34 11.23 -5.73
C ARG A 55 -5.04 9.76 -5.44
N ILE A 56 -3.85 9.45 -4.95
CA ILE A 56 -3.48 8.08 -4.52
C ILE A 56 -4.42 7.58 -3.42
N ARG A 57 -4.79 8.43 -2.46
CA ARG A 57 -5.79 8.07 -1.43
C ARG A 57 -7.13 7.68 -2.05
N MET A 58 -7.61 8.44 -3.05
CA MET A 58 -8.85 8.11 -3.77
C MET A 58 -8.74 6.78 -4.54
N VAL A 59 -7.61 6.54 -5.20
CA VAL A 59 -7.34 5.26 -5.88
C VAL A 59 -7.35 4.11 -4.89
N ASN A 60 -6.72 4.27 -3.72
CA ASN A 60 -6.71 3.27 -2.66
C ASN A 60 -8.12 2.96 -2.12
N GLN A 61 -8.94 3.98 -1.88
CA GLN A 61 -10.33 3.79 -1.45
C GLN A 61 -11.14 3.02 -2.50
N LYS A 62 -11.00 3.40 -3.77
CA LYS A 62 -11.64 2.72 -4.90
C LYS A 62 -11.18 1.26 -4.99
N ALA A 63 -9.87 1.02 -4.82
CA ALA A 63 -9.31 -0.33 -4.83
C ALA A 63 -9.90 -1.20 -3.72
N GLN A 64 -9.95 -0.69 -2.48
CA GLN A 64 -10.53 -1.40 -1.35
C GLN A 64 -12.01 -1.75 -1.58
N GLN A 65 -12.80 -0.79 -2.07
CA GLN A 65 -14.22 -1.01 -2.37
C GLN A 65 -14.41 -2.07 -3.47
N GLN A 66 -13.60 -2.01 -4.53
CA GLN A 66 -13.70 -2.97 -5.63
C GLN A 66 -13.26 -4.38 -5.20
N MET A 67 -12.20 -4.49 -4.37
CA MET A 67 -11.77 -5.77 -3.83
C MET A 67 -12.81 -6.37 -2.87
N ALA A 68 -13.38 -5.57 -1.96
CA ALA A 68 -14.45 -6.01 -1.07
C ALA A 68 -15.67 -6.50 -1.87
N LYS A 69 -16.10 -5.69 -2.85
CA LYS A 69 -17.20 -6.08 -3.75
C LYS A 69 -16.90 -7.39 -4.49
N LYS A 70 -15.66 -7.61 -4.91
CA LYS A 70 -15.28 -8.84 -5.60
C LYS A 70 -15.40 -10.08 -4.69
N VAL A 71 -15.05 -9.94 -3.42
CA VAL A 71 -15.25 -10.99 -2.41
C VAL A 71 -16.75 -11.28 -2.25
N GLU A 72 -17.57 -10.25 -2.06
CA GLU A 72 -19.03 -10.38 -1.89
C GLU A 72 -19.71 -10.98 -3.12
N ASP A 73 -19.39 -10.50 -4.33
CA ASP A 73 -19.92 -11.00 -5.60
C ASP A 73 -19.60 -12.49 -5.82
N SER A 74 -18.50 -12.96 -5.22
CA SER A 74 -18.16 -14.39 -5.23
C SER A 74 -18.99 -15.24 -4.27
N GLY A 75 -19.84 -14.60 -3.46
CA GLY A 75 -20.68 -15.25 -2.44
C GLY A 75 -19.92 -15.61 -1.16
N PHE A 76 -18.81 -14.94 -0.88
CA PHE A 76 -18.18 -14.96 0.44
C PHE A 76 -18.70 -13.81 1.30
N ASP A 77 -18.86 -14.09 2.60
CA ASP A 77 -18.77 -13.07 3.62
C ASP A 77 -17.30 -12.62 3.78
N ILE A 78 -17.06 -11.31 3.95
CA ILE A 78 -15.69 -10.75 4.04
C ILE A 78 -14.92 -11.36 5.21
N LYS A 79 -15.57 -11.57 6.36
CA LYS A 79 -14.94 -12.17 7.55
C LYS A 79 -14.51 -13.61 7.24
N ARG A 80 -15.40 -14.42 6.64
CA ARG A 80 -15.09 -15.79 6.26
C ARG A 80 -13.97 -15.86 5.24
N PHE A 81 -13.97 -14.96 4.26
CA PHE A 81 -12.87 -14.86 3.29
C PHE A 81 -11.53 -14.58 3.97
N ASN A 82 -11.49 -13.63 4.91
CA ASN A 82 -10.26 -13.29 5.65
C ASN A 82 -9.79 -14.44 6.54
N GLU A 83 -10.67 -15.17 7.20
CA GLU A 83 -10.33 -16.36 8.00
C GLU A 83 -9.64 -17.42 7.13
N ILE A 84 -10.21 -17.73 5.97
CA ILE A 84 -9.62 -18.68 5.02
C ILE A 84 -8.29 -18.18 4.48
N HIS A 85 -8.21 -16.87 4.20
CA HIS A 85 -6.98 -16.26 3.69
C HIS A 85 -5.85 -16.32 4.72
N GLN A 86 -6.11 -15.96 5.97
CA GLN A 86 -5.11 -16.05 7.05
C GLN A 86 -4.65 -17.49 7.27
N ALA A 87 -5.58 -18.45 7.31
CA ALA A 87 -5.23 -19.85 7.43
C ALA A 87 -4.40 -20.35 6.23
N SER A 88 -4.60 -19.79 5.04
CA SER A 88 -3.80 -20.16 3.85
C SER A 88 -2.37 -19.62 3.87
N LEU A 89 -2.08 -18.60 4.66
CA LEU A 89 -0.75 -17.98 4.80
C LEU A 89 0.11 -18.67 5.87
N ASP A 90 -0.51 -19.36 6.83
CA ASP A 90 0.20 -20.07 7.89
C ASP A 90 0.07 -21.60 7.71
N PRO A 91 1.16 -22.28 7.33
CA PRO A 91 1.15 -23.73 7.12
C PRO A 91 0.85 -24.54 8.39
N ASN A 92 0.94 -23.92 9.59
CA ASN A 92 0.64 -24.58 10.87
C ASN A 92 -0.82 -24.36 11.30
N THR A 93 -1.57 -23.53 10.61
CA THR A 93 -2.98 -23.27 10.92
C THR A 93 -3.86 -24.22 10.10
N GLU A 94 -4.56 -25.14 10.79
CA GLU A 94 -5.58 -25.97 10.15
C GLU A 94 -6.76 -25.09 9.73
N SER A 95 -7.08 -25.12 8.44
CA SER A 95 -8.25 -24.44 7.89
C SER A 95 -9.46 -25.39 7.90
N ASP A 96 -10.53 -24.96 8.57
CA ASP A 96 -11.84 -25.64 8.53
C ASP A 96 -12.60 -25.42 7.22
N ALA A 97 -11.99 -24.72 6.26
CA ALA A 97 -12.59 -24.42 4.96
C ALA A 97 -12.78 -25.69 4.14
N THR A 98 -13.98 -25.81 3.56
CA THR A 98 -14.31 -26.88 2.63
C THR A 98 -13.47 -26.81 1.34
N ALA A 99 -13.40 -27.90 0.60
CA ALA A 99 -12.69 -27.94 -0.68
C ALA A 99 -13.29 -26.93 -1.69
N GLU A 100 -14.59 -26.69 -1.64
CA GLU A 100 -15.28 -25.71 -2.47
C GLU A 100 -14.91 -24.30 -2.08
N GLU A 101 -14.91 -23.95 -0.78
CA GLU A 101 -14.47 -22.65 -0.28
C GLU A 101 -13.02 -22.37 -0.66
N LYS A 102 -12.12 -23.35 -0.50
CA LYS A 102 -10.70 -23.20 -0.89
C LYS A 102 -10.54 -22.93 -2.39
N LYS A 103 -11.31 -23.64 -3.24
CA LYS A 103 -11.30 -23.41 -4.69
C LYS A 103 -11.80 -22.01 -5.03
N LYS A 104 -12.92 -21.60 -4.45
CA LYS A 104 -13.53 -20.29 -4.65
C LYS A 104 -12.60 -19.17 -4.15
N HIS A 105 -12.03 -19.31 -2.95
CA HIS A 105 -11.05 -18.39 -2.38
C HIS A 105 -9.85 -18.18 -3.32
N LYS A 106 -9.27 -19.27 -3.84
CA LYS A 106 -8.14 -19.19 -4.79
C LYS A 106 -8.51 -18.41 -6.05
N ALA A 107 -9.71 -18.60 -6.58
CA ALA A 107 -10.18 -17.85 -7.75
C ALA A 107 -10.31 -16.35 -7.46
N VAL A 108 -10.87 -15.99 -6.31
CA VAL A 108 -11.01 -14.59 -5.88
C VAL A 108 -9.65 -13.94 -5.66
N ILE A 109 -8.68 -14.63 -5.03
CA ILE A 109 -7.32 -14.13 -4.87
C ILE A 109 -6.68 -13.82 -6.23
N ALA A 110 -6.79 -14.73 -7.21
CA ALA A 110 -6.23 -14.51 -8.54
C ALA A 110 -6.85 -13.27 -9.24
N GLU A 111 -8.14 -13.01 -9.03
CA GLU A 111 -8.80 -11.82 -9.56
C GLU A 111 -8.32 -10.55 -8.84
N ILE A 112 -8.18 -10.59 -7.51
CA ILE A 112 -7.65 -9.46 -6.71
C ILE A 112 -6.20 -9.15 -7.13
N GLU A 113 -5.35 -10.15 -7.32
CA GLU A 113 -3.99 -9.98 -7.82
C GLU A 113 -3.96 -9.33 -9.20
N SER A 114 -4.86 -9.73 -10.10
CA SER A 114 -5.01 -9.10 -11.42
C SER A 114 -5.41 -7.61 -11.30
N MET A 115 -6.26 -7.26 -10.32
CA MET A 115 -6.66 -5.88 -10.08
C MET A 115 -5.53 -5.02 -9.51
N GLN A 116 -4.62 -5.59 -8.72
CA GLN A 116 -3.49 -4.87 -8.12
C GLN A 116 -2.62 -4.19 -9.17
N GLY A 117 -2.29 -4.89 -10.26
CA GLY A 117 -1.49 -4.31 -11.35
C GLY A 117 -2.17 -3.11 -12.04
N LYS A 118 -3.51 -3.10 -12.10
CA LYS A 118 -4.27 -1.96 -12.60
C LYS A 118 -4.20 -0.78 -11.64
N PHE A 119 -4.42 -1.01 -10.35
CA PHE A 119 -4.36 0.05 -9.35
C PHE A 119 -2.95 0.63 -9.20
N GLN A 120 -1.91 -0.19 -9.31
CA GLN A 120 -0.53 0.30 -9.33
C GLN A 120 -0.33 1.31 -10.48
N LYS A 121 -0.76 0.99 -11.68
CA LYS A 121 -0.69 1.91 -12.83
C LYS A 121 -1.53 3.19 -12.61
N GLU A 122 -2.70 3.07 -12.00
CA GLU A 122 -3.54 4.22 -11.66
C GLU A 122 -2.82 5.14 -10.64
N MET A 123 -2.09 4.57 -9.67
CA MET A 123 -1.29 5.35 -8.70
C MET A 123 -0.07 6.00 -9.35
N GLU A 124 0.66 5.28 -10.20
CA GLU A 124 1.78 5.84 -10.99
C GLU A 124 1.28 7.00 -11.85
N GLY A 125 0.18 6.82 -12.59
CA GLY A 125 -0.45 7.88 -13.38
C GLY A 125 -0.89 9.07 -12.54
N ALA A 126 -1.41 8.85 -11.33
CA ALA A 126 -1.81 9.92 -10.42
C ALA A 126 -0.60 10.79 -9.98
N ILE A 127 0.60 10.22 -9.89
CA ILE A 127 1.83 10.95 -9.61
C ILE A 127 2.29 11.73 -10.83
N GLU A 128 2.36 11.07 -11.99
CA GLU A 128 2.85 11.66 -13.25
C GLU A 128 1.95 12.81 -13.72
N GLU A 129 0.64 12.71 -13.57
CA GLU A 129 -0.33 13.77 -13.90
C GLU A 129 -0.12 15.05 -13.09
N GLN A 130 0.52 14.98 -11.92
CA GLN A 130 0.89 16.16 -11.13
C GLN A 130 2.28 16.71 -11.51
N GLY A 131 2.95 16.13 -12.50
CA GLY A 131 4.26 16.58 -12.96
C GLY A 131 5.42 16.14 -12.04
N LEU A 132 5.24 15.05 -11.31
CA LEU A 132 6.31 14.34 -10.59
C LEU A 132 6.57 13.00 -11.27
N ASP A 133 7.83 12.56 -11.29
CA ASP A 133 8.10 11.15 -11.55
C ASP A 133 7.98 10.34 -10.26
N VAL A 134 7.72 9.04 -10.39
CA VAL A 134 7.50 8.13 -9.25
C VAL A 134 8.71 8.13 -8.31
N ALA A 135 9.94 8.14 -8.84
CA ALA A 135 11.15 8.11 -8.01
C ALA A 135 11.30 9.40 -7.20
N ARG A 136 10.91 10.55 -7.76
CA ARG A 136 10.91 11.83 -7.02
C ARG A 136 9.85 11.85 -5.94
N TYR A 137 8.64 11.38 -6.24
CA TYR A 137 7.57 11.21 -5.26
C TYR A 137 8.03 10.34 -4.07
N GLU A 138 8.64 9.18 -4.33
CA GLU A 138 9.17 8.29 -3.30
C GLU A 138 10.24 8.96 -2.43
N LYS A 139 11.16 9.71 -3.05
CA LYS A 139 12.18 10.46 -2.30
C LYS A 139 11.57 11.50 -1.35
N ILE A 140 10.56 12.24 -1.81
CA ILE A 140 9.83 13.21 -0.97
C ILE A 140 9.11 12.47 0.16
N ALA A 141 8.44 11.35 -0.13
CA ALA A 141 7.75 10.53 0.88
C ALA A 141 8.72 9.98 1.94
N MET A 142 9.94 9.60 1.55
CA MET A 142 10.97 9.15 2.49
C MET A 142 11.50 10.31 3.34
N ALA A 143 11.76 11.48 2.74
CA ALA A 143 12.20 12.67 3.47
C ALA A 143 11.16 13.09 4.51
N LEU A 144 9.87 13.04 4.17
CA LEU A 144 8.77 13.34 5.09
C LEU A 144 8.73 12.43 6.33
N GLN A 145 9.38 11.27 6.33
CA GLN A 145 9.42 10.40 7.52
C GLN A 145 10.35 10.94 8.62
N THR A 146 11.34 11.72 8.27
CA THR A 146 12.39 12.20 9.19
C THR A 146 12.52 13.72 9.27
N ASP A 147 12.06 14.44 8.25
CA ASP A 147 12.15 15.91 8.16
C ASP A 147 10.90 16.58 8.72
N THR A 148 11.02 17.09 9.94
CA THR A 148 9.92 17.76 10.66
C THR A 148 9.54 19.10 9.99
N GLU A 149 10.49 19.82 9.39
CA GLU A 149 10.21 21.09 8.71
C GLU A 149 9.39 20.83 7.43
N LEU A 150 9.79 19.84 6.65
CA LEU A 150 9.06 19.42 5.47
C LEU A 150 7.63 18.93 5.80
N GLN A 151 7.47 18.21 6.92
CA GLN A 151 6.14 17.82 7.42
C GLN A 151 5.26 19.02 7.74
N GLN A 152 5.82 20.05 8.41
CA GLN A 152 5.07 21.27 8.75
C GLN A 152 4.67 22.06 7.50
N ARG A 153 5.57 22.14 6.52
CA ARG A 153 5.28 22.80 5.23
C ARG A 153 4.15 22.08 4.50
N LEU A 154 4.21 20.74 4.42
CA LEU A 154 3.15 19.92 3.82
C LEU A 154 1.82 20.11 4.54
N GLN A 155 1.83 20.11 5.88
CA GLN A 155 0.60 20.31 6.67
C GLN A 155 -0.05 21.66 6.38
N LYS A 156 0.73 22.73 6.24
CA LYS A 156 0.21 24.06 5.89
C LYS A 156 -0.42 24.07 4.50
N LEU A 157 0.21 23.42 3.51
CA LEU A 157 -0.33 23.33 2.15
C LEU A 157 -1.64 22.53 2.10
N MET A 158 -1.82 21.54 2.97
CA MET A 158 -3.04 20.71 3.00
C MET A 158 -4.20 21.35 3.78
N GLN A 159 -3.96 22.43 4.53
CA GLN A 159 -4.97 23.13 5.34
C GLN A 159 -5.48 24.41 4.67
N GLY A 160 -4.78 24.94 3.68
CA GLY A 160 -5.15 26.14 2.90
C GLY A 160 -6.01 25.80 1.72
#